data_ab52fa4b476b8e41190db9678f1ab59a
#
_entry.id   ab52fa4b476b8e41190db9678f1ab59a
#
_cell.length_a   1.000
_cell.length_b   1.000
_cell.length_c   1.000
_cell.angle_alpha   90.00
_cell.angle_beta   90.00
_cell.angle_gamma   90.00
#
_symmetry.space_group_name_H-M   'P 1'
#
loop_
_entity.id
_entity.type
_entity.pdbx_description
1 polymer ?
#
loop_
_entity_poly.entity_id
_entity_poly.type
_entity_poly.pdbx_seq_one_letter_code
_entity_poly.pdbx_strand_id
1 'polypeptide(L)'
;MCYYVNNMKRIIPAILLLLALTGCYNSGEPRERVLKIYNWADYIGEGVLEDFQAYYKEQTGENIRIVYQTFDINEIMLTKIEKGHEDFDVVCPSEYIIERMLKKHLLLPIDTNFAHSPNYMNNVAPFIRKQINKLSQPGEKASRYAVCYMWGTAGILYNRAYVPDSVALSWDCLWNKKYAGKILMKDSYRDAYGTAVIYAHAKELKEGTVTVEELMNDYSPRAMELAEKYLKALKPNIAGWEADFGKEMMTKNKAWLNMTWSGDAIWAIEEANAVGVDLDYEVPEEGSNIWYDGWVIPKYARNPEAASYFINFMCRPDIALRNMDFCGYVSSIATPEILEEKIDTTLHYYSDLSYFFGPGADSVQIDKIQYPDRKVVERCAMIRDFGDKTKEVLDIWSRIKGDNLGVGITILIFVVVALMSRSEERR
;
A
#
# COMPACT_ATOMS: atom_id res chain seq x y z
N MET A 1 55.09 -17.88 32.26
CA MET A 1 53.96 -16.93 32.24
C MET A 1 54.27 -15.56 31.66
N CYS A 2 55.52 -15.05 31.72
CA CYS A 2 55.91 -13.76 31.13
C CYS A 2 56.02 -13.70 29.61
N TYR A 3 56.21 -14.83 28.91
CA TYR A 3 56.39 -14.85 27.43
C TYR A 3 55.08 -14.65 26.66
N TYR A 4 53.93 -15.03 27.22
CA TYR A 4 52.61 -14.87 26.58
C TYR A 4 52.05 -13.46 26.65
N VAL A 5 52.36 -12.71 27.70
CA VAL A 5 51.84 -11.33 27.91
C VAL A 5 52.54 -10.30 26.99
N ASN A 6 53.78 -10.53 26.60
CA ASN A 6 54.52 -9.63 25.69
C ASN A 6 54.09 -9.76 24.21
N ASN A 7 53.67 -10.97 23.80
CA ASN A 7 53.17 -11.18 22.42
C ASN A 7 51.73 -10.60 22.25
N MET A 8 50.87 -10.66 23.29
CA MET A 8 49.55 -10.06 23.24
C MET A 8 49.62 -8.53 23.11
N LYS A 9 50.56 -7.85 23.76
CA LYS A 9 50.72 -6.37 23.65
C LYS A 9 51.17 -5.93 22.25
N ARG A 10 51.72 -6.78 21.41
CA ARG A 10 52.10 -6.46 20.03
C ARG A 10 51.01 -6.89 19.00
N ILE A 11 50.16 -7.84 19.35
CA ILE A 11 49.07 -8.33 18.47
C ILE A 11 47.84 -7.41 18.55
N ILE A 12 47.55 -6.86 19.72
CA ILE A 12 46.38 -5.98 19.90
C ILE A 12 46.47 -4.69 19.05
N PRO A 13 47.60 -3.95 18.96
CA PRO A 13 47.68 -2.79 18.08
C PRO A 13 47.68 -3.17 16.58
N ALA A 14 48.20 -4.36 16.22
CA ALA A 14 48.14 -4.86 14.82
C ALA A 14 46.71 -5.22 14.41
N ILE A 15 45.94 -5.83 15.30
CA ILE A 15 44.50 -6.15 15.05
C ILE A 15 43.66 -4.86 15.02
N LEU A 16 43.95 -3.88 15.90
CA LEU A 16 43.30 -2.57 15.86
C LEU A 16 43.66 -1.76 14.62
N LEU A 17 44.89 -1.89 14.10
CA LEU A 17 45.31 -1.26 12.85
C LEU A 17 44.67 -1.96 11.62
N LEU A 18 44.50 -3.30 11.65
CA LEU A 18 43.78 -4.02 10.61
C LEU A 18 42.25 -3.67 10.63
N LEU A 19 41.64 -3.54 11.82
CA LEU A 19 40.24 -3.12 11.95
C LEU A 19 40.05 -1.65 11.54
N ALA A 20 41.03 -0.79 11.76
CA ALA A 20 41.02 0.59 11.26
C ALA A 20 41.19 0.67 9.73
N LEU A 21 41.87 -0.28 9.12
CA LEU A 21 42.03 -0.38 7.65
C LEU A 21 40.83 -1.04 6.96
N THR A 22 40.05 -1.86 7.66
CA THR A 22 38.81 -2.43 7.13
C THR A 22 37.59 -1.53 7.34
N GLY A 23 37.70 -0.49 8.21
CA GLY A 23 36.63 0.46 8.48
C GLY A 23 36.45 1.59 7.46
N CYS A 24 37.28 1.66 6.42
CA CYS A 24 37.22 2.69 5.36
C CYS A 24 37.24 2.10 3.94
N TYR A 25 36.61 0.95 3.71
CA TYR A 25 36.19 0.62 2.37
C TYR A 25 34.80 1.20 2.13
N ASN A 26 34.68 2.51 2.24
CA ASN A 26 33.66 3.26 1.56
C ASN A 26 33.99 3.07 0.07
N SER A 27 33.24 2.25 -0.62
CA SER A 27 33.27 2.20 -2.08
C SER A 27 32.92 3.62 -2.51
N GLY A 28 33.93 4.41 -2.88
CA GLY A 28 33.82 5.84 -3.16
C GLY A 28 33.07 6.16 -4.43
N GLU A 29 31.93 5.52 -4.63
CA GLU A 29 31.04 5.83 -5.73
C GLU A 29 30.32 7.14 -5.40
N PRO A 30 30.41 8.14 -6.27
CA PRO A 30 29.71 9.42 -6.08
C PRO A 30 28.24 9.17 -5.81
N ARG A 31 27.65 9.89 -4.85
CA ARG A 31 26.23 9.73 -4.46
C ARG A 31 25.28 9.97 -5.65
N GLU A 32 25.70 10.76 -6.60
CA GLU A 32 25.02 11.08 -7.86
C GLU A 32 24.90 9.88 -8.81
N ARG A 33 25.73 8.83 -8.60
CA ARG A 33 25.64 7.55 -9.32
C ARG A 33 24.87 6.47 -8.58
N VAL A 34 24.18 6.84 -7.51
CA VAL A 34 23.36 5.93 -6.71
C VAL A 34 21.92 6.41 -6.74
N LEU A 35 20.99 5.51 -7.10
CA LEU A 35 19.56 5.72 -6.98
C LEU A 35 19.05 4.97 -5.74
N LYS A 36 18.57 5.69 -4.74
CA LYS A 36 17.95 5.13 -3.53
C LYS A 36 16.45 5.09 -3.69
N ILE A 37 15.90 3.89 -3.75
CA ILE A 37 14.46 3.64 -3.89
C ILE A 37 13.93 3.12 -2.55
N TYR A 38 12.80 3.65 -2.07
CA TYR A 38 12.13 3.23 -0.87
C TYR A 38 10.67 2.91 -1.19
N ASN A 39 10.30 1.64 -1.12
CA ASN A 39 9.03 1.11 -1.64
C ASN A 39 8.40 0.11 -0.67
N TRP A 40 7.22 -0.36 -0.97
CA TRP A 40 6.59 -1.51 -0.32
C TRP A 40 7.38 -2.78 -0.60
N ALA A 41 7.29 -3.77 0.31
CA ALA A 41 7.79 -5.11 0.05
C ALA A 41 7.01 -5.76 -1.11
N ASP A 42 7.67 -6.64 -1.86
CA ASP A 42 7.08 -7.45 -2.95
C ASP A 42 6.24 -6.64 -3.97
N TYR A 43 6.76 -5.47 -4.38
CA TYR A 43 6.00 -4.50 -5.18
C TYR A 43 6.69 -4.12 -6.51
N ILE A 44 7.81 -4.74 -6.87
CA ILE A 44 8.50 -4.62 -8.17
C ILE A 44 8.87 -6.01 -8.66
N GLY A 45 8.58 -6.29 -9.93
CA GLY A 45 8.86 -7.56 -10.58
C GLY A 45 10.35 -7.89 -10.64
N GLU A 46 10.66 -9.18 -10.65
CA GLU A 46 12.04 -9.66 -10.75
C GLU A 46 12.73 -9.14 -12.01
N GLY A 47 13.99 -8.71 -11.87
CA GLY A 47 14.83 -8.20 -12.96
C GLY A 47 14.47 -6.78 -13.45
N VAL A 48 13.40 -6.15 -12.95
CA VAL A 48 12.99 -4.80 -13.39
C VAL A 48 14.01 -3.73 -13.01
N LEU A 49 14.68 -3.88 -11.86
CA LEU A 49 15.69 -2.93 -11.40
C LEU A 49 16.98 -3.04 -12.24
N GLU A 50 17.38 -4.25 -12.62
CA GLU A 50 18.50 -4.51 -13.51
C GLU A 50 18.23 -3.96 -14.92
N ASP A 51 17.03 -4.16 -15.44
CA ASP A 51 16.62 -3.60 -16.72
C ASP A 51 16.62 -2.07 -16.71
N PHE A 52 16.22 -1.46 -15.59
CA PHE A 52 16.33 -0.01 -15.43
C PHE A 52 17.79 0.46 -15.47
N GLN A 53 18.72 -0.26 -14.83
CA GLN A 53 20.15 0.11 -14.89
C GLN A 53 20.68 0.07 -16.33
N ALA A 54 20.29 -0.95 -17.10
CA ALA A 54 20.65 -1.05 -18.52
C ALA A 54 20.03 0.07 -19.35
N TYR A 55 18.74 0.33 -19.15
CA TYR A 55 18.02 1.42 -19.80
C TYR A 55 18.63 2.80 -19.48
N TYR A 56 18.92 3.08 -18.20
CA TYR A 56 19.52 4.35 -17.80
C TYR A 56 20.88 4.57 -18.47
N LYS A 57 21.72 3.53 -18.50
CA LYS A 57 23.00 3.57 -19.22
C LYS A 57 22.82 3.83 -20.72
N GLU A 58 21.84 3.20 -21.35
CA GLU A 58 21.55 3.41 -22.78
C GLU A 58 21.13 4.86 -23.06
N GLN A 59 20.28 5.43 -22.19
CA GLN A 59 19.72 6.79 -22.39
C GLN A 59 20.72 7.91 -22.06
N THR A 60 21.56 7.71 -21.04
CA THR A 60 22.43 8.78 -20.51
C THR A 60 23.94 8.54 -20.75
N GLY A 61 24.32 7.32 -21.09
CA GLY A 61 25.73 6.89 -21.16
C GLY A 61 26.35 6.61 -19.78
N GLU A 62 25.63 6.81 -18.68
CA GLU A 62 26.11 6.68 -17.32
C GLU A 62 25.64 5.37 -16.65
N ASN A 63 26.49 4.79 -15.79
CA ASN A 63 26.04 3.69 -14.93
C ASN A 63 25.40 4.24 -13.66
N ILE A 64 24.33 3.58 -13.21
CA ILE A 64 23.65 3.86 -11.95
C ILE A 64 23.63 2.62 -11.07
N ARG A 65 23.95 2.76 -9.78
CA ARG A 65 23.77 1.69 -8.79
C ARG A 65 22.47 1.91 -8.03
N ILE A 66 21.67 0.86 -7.87
CA ILE A 66 20.41 0.94 -7.11
C ILE A 66 20.65 0.47 -5.68
N VAL A 67 20.08 1.21 -4.73
CA VAL A 67 19.87 0.82 -3.34
C VAL A 67 18.39 0.75 -3.10
N TYR A 68 17.86 -0.47 -3.04
CA TYR A 68 16.45 -0.72 -2.81
C TYR A 68 16.18 -1.04 -1.34
N GLN A 69 15.25 -0.33 -0.73
CA GLN A 69 14.81 -0.53 0.65
C GLN A 69 13.28 -0.62 0.68
N THR A 70 12.75 -1.30 1.69
CA THR A 70 11.30 -1.48 1.85
C THR A 70 10.78 -0.87 3.14
N PHE A 71 9.48 -0.54 3.14
CA PHE A 71 8.71 -0.14 4.30
C PHE A 71 7.36 -0.83 4.31
N ASP A 72 6.77 -0.95 5.50
CA ASP A 72 5.46 -1.56 5.70
C ASP A 72 4.40 -0.55 6.17
N ILE A 73 4.84 0.64 6.60
CA ILE A 73 3.98 1.68 7.18
C ILE A 73 4.34 3.04 6.59
N ASN A 74 3.39 3.67 5.93
CA ASN A 74 3.51 5.00 5.33
C ASN A 74 4.01 6.08 6.28
N GLU A 75 3.53 6.09 7.53
CA GLU A 75 3.88 7.09 8.54
C GLU A 75 5.34 6.97 9.02
N ILE A 76 5.87 5.75 9.04
CA ILE A 76 7.29 5.50 9.36
C ILE A 76 8.16 6.01 8.21
N MET A 77 7.81 5.67 6.98
CA MET A 77 8.49 6.18 5.79
C MET A 77 8.51 7.72 5.77
N LEU A 78 7.33 8.35 5.97
CA LEU A 78 7.22 9.81 6.00
C LEU A 78 8.07 10.43 7.11
N THR A 79 8.14 9.82 8.29
CA THR A 79 8.94 10.31 9.42
C THR A 79 10.44 10.33 9.09
N LYS A 80 10.94 9.33 8.39
CA LYS A 80 12.33 9.29 7.92
C LYS A 80 12.65 10.46 6.98
N ILE A 81 11.72 10.79 6.09
CA ILE A 81 11.90 11.90 5.15
C ILE A 81 11.72 13.25 5.87
N GLU A 82 10.62 13.44 6.60
CA GLU A 82 10.26 14.72 7.19
C GLU A 82 11.18 15.15 8.34
N LYS A 83 11.53 14.21 9.23
CA LYS A 83 12.33 14.47 10.43
C LYS A 83 13.76 13.98 10.30
N GLY A 84 13.94 12.82 9.65
CA GLY A 84 15.26 12.22 9.45
C GLY A 84 16.05 12.88 8.32
N HIS A 85 15.37 13.59 7.41
CA HIS A 85 15.97 14.16 6.20
C HIS A 85 16.75 13.12 5.39
N GLU A 86 16.28 11.85 5.42
CA GLU A 86 16.93 10.79 4.67
C GLU A 86 16.88 11.07 3.16
N ASP A 87 17.99 10.80 2.49
CA ASP A 87 18.24 11.17 1.10
C ASP A 87 17.74 10.13 0.09
N PHE A 88 16.52 9.60 0.29
CA PHE A 88 15.88 8.77 -0.73
C PHE A 88 15.62 9.58 -2.00
N ASP A 89 15.84 8.95 -3.16
CA ASP A 89 15.61 9.60 -4.46
C ASP A 89 14.20 9.34 -4.98
N VAL A 90 13.68 8.14 -4.75
CA VAL A 90 12.32 7.75 -5.15
C VAL A 90 11.63 7.05 -4.00
N VAL A 91 10.37 7.39 -3.77
CA VAL A 91 9.49 6.75 -2.78
C VAL A 91 8.12 6.49 -3.39
N CYS A 92 7.45 5.41 -2.98
CA CYS A 92 6.11 5.06 -3.46
C CYS A 92 5.07 5.06 -2.34
N PRO A 93 4.65 6.22 -1.82
CA PRO A 93 3.60 6.32 -0.81
C PRO A 93 2.19 6.19 -1.40
N SER A 94 1.22 5.94 -0.51
CA SER A 94 -0.20 6.05 -0.85
C SER A 94 -0.65 7.52 -0.96
N GLU A 95 -1.78 7.74 -1.63
CA GLU A 95 -2.33 9.05 -2.01
C GLU A 95 -2.43 10.05 -0.86
N TYR A 96 -2.86 9.63 0.32
CA TYR A 96 -3.01 10.53 1.47
C TYR A 96 -1.67 11.01 2.03
N ILE A 97 -0.61 10.23 1.86
CA ILE A 97 0.76 10.67 2.18
C ILE A 97 1.29 11.60 1.10
N ILE A 98 1.02 11.32 -0.18
CA ILE A 98 1.36 12.25 -1.27
C ILE A 98 0.73 13.62 -0.99
N GLU A 99 -0.56 13.65 -0.61
CA GLU A 99 -1.25 14.89 -0.22
C GLU A 99 -0.54 15.61 0.93
N ARG A 100 -0.17 14.87 1.99
CA ARG A 100 0.55 15.43 3.14
C ARG A 100 1.93 15.96 2.76
N MET A 101 2.67 15.22 1.91
CA MET A 101 3.98 15.65 1.43
C MET A 101 3.88 16.92 0.57
N LEU A 102 2.85 17.05 -0.27
CA LEU A 102 2.57 18.27 -1.02
C LEU A 102 2.27 19.45 -0.09
N LYS A 103 1.35 19.28 0.88
CA LYS A 103 1.02 20.32 1.89
C LYS A 103 2.24 20.82 2.66
N LYS A 104 3.23 19.96 2.86
CA LYS A 104 4.46 20.26 3.61
C LYS A 104 5.65 20.64 2.72
N HIS A 105 5.47 20.77 1.41
CA HIS A 105 6.52 21.07 0.44
C HIS A 105 7.73 20.12 0.56
N LEU A 106 7.45 18.82 0.70
CA LEU A 106 8.44 17.75 0.84
C LEU A 106 8.76 17.02 -0.46
N LEU A 107 8.27 17.51 -1.60
CA LEU A 107 8.46 16.90 -2.92
C LEU A 107 9.21 17.83 -3.87
N LEU A 108 9.99 17.23 -4.76
CA LEU A 108 10.55 17.85 -5.94
C LEU A 108 9.67 17.55 -7.16
N PRO A 109 9.56 18.46 -8.13
CA PRO A 109 8.86 18.17 -9.37
C PRO A 109 9.61 17.09 -10.17
N ILE A 110 8.84 16.23 -10.84
CA ILE A 110 9.37 15.20 -11.73
C ILE A 110 9.73 15.85 -13.07
N ASP A 111 10.93 15.59 -13.55
CA ASP A 111 11.32 16.03 -14.90
C ASP A 111 10.59 15.19 -15.95
N THR A 112 10.21 15.83 -17.04
CA THR A 112 9.49 15.22 -18.18
C THR A 112 10.28 15.25 -19.47
N ASN A 113 11.52 15.74 -19.43
CA ASN A 113 12.43 15.80 -20.56
C ASN A 113 13.49 14.68 -20.45
N PHE A 114 13.37 13.67 -21.29
CA PHE A 114 14.23 12.48 -21.28
C PHE A 114 15.12 12.40 -22.53
N ALA A 115 15.48 13.54 -23.10
CA ALA A 115 16.36 13.67 -24.24
C ALA A 115 15.99 12.76 -25.44
N HIS A 116 16.35 11.47 -25.38
CA HIS A 116 16.16 10.51 -26.46
C HIS A 116 15.02 9.50 -26.18
N SER A 117 14.49 9.45 -24.95
CA SER A 117 13.39 8.54 -24.59
C SER A 117 12.04 9.24 -24.67
N PRO A 118 10.97 8.52 -25.08
CA PRO A 118 9.62 9.03 -24.94
C PRO A 118 9.25 9.31 -23.48
N ASN A 119 8.36 10.27 -23.27
CA ASN A 119 7.76 10.45 -21.95
C ASN A 119 6.64 9.43 -21.74
N TYR A 120 6.99 8.25 -21.21
CA TYR A 120 6.05 7.16 -20.93
C TYR A 120 5.05 7.48 -19.83
N MET A 121 5.29 8.51 -18.99
CA MET A 121 4.29 8.97 -18.03
C MET A 121 2.99 9.45 -18.70
N ASN A 122 3.03 9.74 -20.01
CA ASN A 122 1.83 10.03 -20.78
C ASN A 122 0.90 8.81 -20.93
N ASN A 123 1.39 7.59 -20.69
CA ASN A 123 0.61 6.36 -20.71
C ASN A 123 -0.29 6.19 -19.48
N VAL A 124 -0.09 6.99 -18.41
CA VAL A 124 -0.97 6.99 -17.23
C VAL A 124 -2.39 7.37 -17.66
N ALA A 125 -3.36 6.55 -17.26
CA ALA A 125 -4.77 6.76 -17.58
C ALA A 125 -5.23 8.18 -17.23
N PRO A 126 -5.95 8.88 -18.11
CA PRO A 126 -6.48 10.22 -17.81
C PRO A 126 -7.34 10.26 -16.53
N PHE A 127 -8.10 9.20 -16.30
CA PHE A 127 -8.87 9.01 -15.07
C PHE A 127 -7.96 9.04 -13.83
N ILE A 128 -6.90 8.25 -13.80
CA ILE A 128 -5.94 8.18 -12.68
C ILE A 128 -5.27 9.54 -12.46
N ARG A 129 -4.84 10.18 -13.53
CA ARG A 129 -4.25 11.53 -13.46
C ARG A 129 -5.21 12.57 -12.89
N LYS A 130 -6.51 12.44 -13.20
CA LYS A 130 -7.55 13.28 -12.61
C LYS A 130 -7.70 13.01 -11.11
N GLN A 131 -7.65 11.75 -10.67
CA GLN A 131 -7.71 11.42 -9.23
C GLN A 131 -6.50 11.97 -8.47
N ILE A 132 -5.29 11.75 -8.97
CA ILE A 132 -4.06 12.32 -8.35
C ILE A 132 -4.16 13.85 -8.27
N ASN A 133 -4.71 14.52 -9.28
CA ASN A 133 -4.86 15.97 -9.25
C ASN A 133 -5.90 16.48 -8.23
N LYS A 134 -6.74 15.62 -7.65
CA LYS A 134 -7.55 16.00 -6.48
C LYS A 134 -6.69 16.32 -5.24
N LEU A 135 -5.45 15.82 -5.19
CA LEU A 135 -4.48 16.07 -4.11
C LEU A 135 -3.76 17.41 -4.24
N SER A 136 -3.97 18.15 -5.35
CA SER A 136 -3.28 19.41 -5.65
C SER A 136 -3.46 20.45 -4.55
N GLN A 137 -2.40 21.23 -4.32
CA GLN A 137 -2.41 22.38 -3.41
C GLN A 137 -2.51 23.69 -4.23
N PRO A 138 -2.86 24.82 -3.60
CA PRO A 138 -2.89 26.10 -4.28
C PRO A 138 -1.57 26.40 -4.99
N GLY A 139 -1.60 26.53 -6.32
CA GLY A 139 -0.42 26.78 -7.16
C GLY A 139 0.43 25.53 -7.49
N GLU A 140 0.14 24.38 -6.90
CA GLU A 140 0.92 23.14 -7.10
C GLU A 140 0.01 22.00 -7.57
N LYS A 141 0.13 21.65 -8.86
CA LYS A 141 -0.63 20.54 -9.44
C LYS A 141 0.02 19.20 -9.07
N ALA A 142 -0.72 18.31 -8.40
CA ALA A 142 -0.16 17.06 -7.86
C ALA A 142 0.50 16.18 -8.92
N SER A 143 -0.06 16.07 -10.12
CA SER A 143 0.52 15.30 -11.23
C SER A 143 1.88 15.81 -11.73
N ARG A 144 2.38 16.94 -11.22
CA ARG A 144 3.74 17.41 -11.47
C ARG A 144 4.76 16.79 -10.50
N TYR A 145 4.30 16.27 -9.39
CA TYR A 145 5.11 15.78 -8.28
C TYR A 145 4.92 14.28 -8.02
N ALA A 146 3.83 13.70 -8.53
CA ALA A 146 3.50 12.30 -8.32
C ALA A 146 2.98 11.65 -9.61
N VAL A 147 3.45 10.44 -9.86
CA VAL A 147 2.97 9.56 -10.93
C VAL A 147 2.43 8.30 -10.29
N CYS A 148 1.14 8.01 -10.48
CA CYS A 148 0.55 6.80 -9.92
C CYS A 148 1.23 5.56 -10.50
N TYR A 149 1.50 4.60 -9.63
CA TYR A 149 2.13 3.33 -9.95
C TYR A 149 1.10 2.21 -10.04
N MET A 150 0.52 1.87 -8.90
CA MET A 150 -0.54 0.87 -8.78
C MET A 150 -1.78 1.48 -8.14
N TRP A 151 -2.93 0.89 -8.40
CA TRP A 151 -4.20 1.29 -7.80
C TRP A 151 -5.11 0.08 -7.60
N GLY A 152 -6.14 0.24 -6.80
CA GLY A 152 -7.12 -0.80 -6.57
C GLY A 152 -8.23 -0.35 -5.63
N THR A 153 -9.06 -1.31 -5.26
CA THR A 153 -10.19 -1.10 -4.35
C THR A 153 -9.99 -1.87 -3.05
N ALA A 154 -10.63 -1.44 -1.98
CA ALA A 154 -10.91 -2.27 -0.82
C ALA A 154 -12.29 -2.91 -0.98
N GLY A 155 -12.44 -4.15 -0.52
CA GLY A 155 -13.68 -4.90 -0.65
C GLY A 155 -13.70 -6.13 0.24
N ILE A 156 -14.59 -7.05 -0.07
CA ILE A 156 -14.83 -8.27 0.68
C ILE A 156 -14.37 -9.46 -0.16
N LEU A 157 -13.27 -10.10 0.25
CA LEU A 157 -12.91 -11.45 -0.19
C LEU A 157 -13.73 -12.45 0.62
N TYR A 158 -14.44 -13.35 -0.04
CA TYR A 158 -15.34 -14.28 0.63
C TYR A 158 -15.29 -15.68 0.04
N ASN A 159 -15.63 -16.66 0.86
CA ASN A 159 -15.67 -18.06 0.50
C ASN A 159 -17.10 -18.46 0.12
N ARG A 160 -17.33 -18.76 -1.15
CA ARG A 160 -18.65 -19.08 -1.72
C ARG A 160 -19.30 -20.32 -1.09
N ALA A 161 -18.51 -21.24 -0.54
CA ALA A 161 -19.06 -22.41 0.15
C ALA A 161 -19.83 -22.03 1.43
N TYR A 162 -19.54 -20.87 2.04
CA TYR A 162 -20.11 -20.45 3.32
C TYR A 162 -20.87 -19.13 3.27
N VAL A 163 -20.53 -18.27 2.31
CA VAL A 163 -21.10 -16.92 2.16
C VAL A 163 -21.70 -16.79 0.77
N PRO A 164 -23.02 -16.62 0.63
CA PRO A 164 -23.66 -16.34 -0.66
C PRO A 164 -23.18 -15.02 -1.26
N ASP A 165 -23.06 -14.94 -2.58
CA ASP A 165 -22.65 -13.74 -3.32
C ASP A 165 -23.48 -12.52 -2.91
N SER A 166 -24.81 -12.66 -2.77
CA SER A 166 -25.72 -11.59 -2.36
C SER A 166 -25.43 -11.00 -0.97
N VAL A 167 -24.73 -11.74 -0.12
CA VAL A 167 -24.31 -11.27 1.23
C VAL A 167 -23.04 -10.43 1.15
N ALA A 168 -22.12 -10.77 0.25
CA ALA A 168 -20.87 -10.04 0.06
C ALA A 168 -21.08 -8.67 -0.62
N LEU A 169 -22.26 -8.42 -1.20
CA LEU A 169 -22.62 -7.12 -1.81
C LEU A 169 -22.82 -5.99 -0.79
N SER A 170 -22.79 -6.27 0.50
CA SER A 170 -22.98 -5.26 1.56
C SER A 170 -21.98 -5.41 2.69
N TRP A 171 -21.48 -4.31 3.22
CA TRP A 171 -20.65 -4.27 4.41
C TRP A 171 -21.33 -4.89 5.64
N ASP A 172 -22.68 -5.01 5.66
CA ASP A 172 -23.45 -5.63 6.75
C ASP A 172 -22.95 -7.05 7.08
N CYS A 173 -22.40 -7.76 6.12
CA CYS A 173 -21.86 -9.11 6.33
C CYS A 173 -20.78 -9.16 7.42
N LEU A 174 -20.01 -8.09 7.62
CA LEU A 174 -18.97 -8.01 8.64
C LEU A 174 -19.57 -7.90 10.06
N TRP A 175 -20.72 -7.27 10.20
CA TRP A 175 -21.44 -7.15 11.49
C TRP A 175 -22.39 -8.34 11.77
N ASN A 176 -22.57 -9.23 10.80
CA ASN A 176 -23.45 -10.37 10.95
C ASN A 176 -22.85 -11.44 11.85
N LYS A 177 -23.48 -11.67 13.01
CA LYS A 177 -23.03 -12.66 14.01
C LYS A 177 -22.95 -14.10 13.49
N LYS A 178 -23.63 -14.42 12.39
CA LYS A 178 -23.53 -15.73 11.72
C LYS A 178 -22.09 -16.07 11.35
N TYR A 179 -21.28 -15.06 11.05
CA TYR A 179 -19.89 -15.23 10.61
C TYR A 179 -18.88 -14.92 11.73
N ALA A 180 -19.32 -14.74 12.98
CA ALA A 180 -18.44 -14.43 14.10
C ALA A 180 -17.30 -15.46 14.25
N GLY A 181 -16.08 -14.98 14.42
CA GLY A 181 -14.87 -15.80 14.49
C GLY A 181 -14.38 -16.32 13.11
N LYS A 182 -15.03 -15.89 12.01
CA LYS A 182 -14.66 -16.24 10.64
C LYS A 182 -14.42 -15.02 9.74
N ILE A 183 -14.33 -13.85 10.35
CA ILE A 183 -14.12 -12.57 9.68
C ILE A 183 -12.70 -12.11 9.95
N LEU A 184 -12.00 -11.70 8.92
CA LEU A 184 -10.74 -10.97 8.99
C LEU A 184 -10.97 -9.53 8.52
N MET A 185 -10.17 -8.63 9.02
CA MET A 185 -10.19 -7.23 8.62
C MET A 185 -8.77 -6.70 8.54
N LYS A 186 -8.46 -5.91 7.52
CA LYS A 186 -7.16 -5.26 7.37
C LYS A 186 -6.77 -4.49 8.64
N ASP A 187 -5.53 -4.65 9.09
CA ASP A 187 -4.92 -3.85 10.14
C ASP A 187 -4.54 -2.45 9.62
N SER A 188 -5.51 -1.81 9.02
CA SER A 188 -5.43 -0.45 8.49
C SER A 188 -6.50 0.41 9.16
N TYR A 189 -6.07 1.33 10.03
CA TYR A 189 -7.00 2.19 10.73
C TYR A 189 -7.79 3.11 9.79
N ARG A 190 -7.24 3.45 8.63
CA ARG A 190 -7.91 4.30 7.64
C ARG A 190 -9.04 3.57 6.94
N ASP A 191 -8.75 2.36 6.44
CA ASP A 191 -9.76 1.53 5.79
C ASP A 191 -10.83 1.08 6.77
N ALA A 192 -10.45 0.67 7.98
CA ALA A 192 -11.40 0.29 9.03
C ALA A 192 -12.31 1.45 9.44
N TYR A 193 -11.74 2.66 9.59
CA TYR A 193 -12.50 3.86 9.89
C TYR A 193 -13.52 4.18 8.80
N GLY A 194 -13.07 4.28 7.55
CA GLY A 194 -13.91 4.58 6.40
C GLY A 194 -15.05 3.57 6.23
N THR A 195 -14.73 2.27 6.31
CA THR A 195 -15.72 1.19 6.23
C THR A 195 -16.79 1.32 7.33
N ALA A 196 -16.40 1.63 8.57
CA ALA A 196 -17.35 1.78 9.68
C ALA A 196 -18.26 2.99 9.49
N VAL A 197 -17.76 4.12 8.99
CA VAL A 197 -18.57 5.32 8.73
C VAL A 197 -19.52 5.10 7.54
N ILE A 198 -19.06 4.46 6.47
CA ILE A 198 -19.90 4.05 5.32
C ILE A 198 -21.03 3.14 5.80
N TYR A 199 -20.71 2.09 6.56
CA TYR A 199 -21.68 1.17 7.10
C TYR A 199 -22.72 1.88 7.98
N ALA A 200 -22.28 2.79 8.83
CA ALA A 200 -23.17 3.58 9.71
C ALA A 200 -24.19 4.43 8.95
N HIS A 201 -23.88 4.80 7.70
CA HIS A 201 -24.71 5.66 6.84
C HIS A 201 -25.24 4.92 5.58
N ALA A 202 -25.30 3.60 5.62
CA ALA A 202 -25.75 2.80 4.47
C ALA A 202 -27.14 3.21 3.95
N LYS A 203 -28.02 3.66 4.84
CA LYS A 203 -29.36 4.14 4.48
C LYS A 203 -29.28 5.46 3.71
N GLU A 204 -28.56 6.43 4.24
CA GLU A 204 -28.37 7.76 3.65
C GLU A 204 -27.66 7.70 2.30
N LEU A 205 -26.70 6.79 2.15
CA LEU A 205 -26.04 6.49 0.87
C LEU A 205 -27.06 5.96 -0.16
N LYS A 206 -27.90 5.00 0.25
CA LYS A 206 -28.94 4.45 -0.62
C LYS A 206 -29.97 5.49 -1.02
N GLU A 207 -30.29 6.43 -0.14
CA GLU A 207 -31.19 7.55 -0.39
C GLU A 207 -30.52 8.69 -1.21
N GLY A 208 -29.20 8.63 -1.43
CA GLY A 208 -28.42 9.64 -2.16
C GLY A 208 -28.31 10.98 -1.45
N THR A 209 -28.51 11.01 -0.12
CA THR A 209 -28.43 12.24 0.70
C THR A 209 -27.01 12.56 1.16
N VAL A 210 -26.09 11.59 1.06
CA VAL A 210 -24.65 11.72 1.34
C VAL A 210 -23.86 10.94 0.29
N THR A 211 -22.58 11.26 0.15
CA THR A 211 -21.66 10.57 -0.76
C THR A 211 -20.58 9.81 0.00
N VAL A 212 -20.01 8.77 -0.63
CA VAL A 212 -18.89 8.01 -0.07
C VAL A 212 -17.68 8.92 0.17
N GLU A 213 -17.42 9.88 -0.73
CA GLU A 213 -16.29 10.82 -0.61
C GLU A 213 -16.44 11.71 0.65
N GLU A 214 -17.65 12.18 0.95
CA GLU A 214 -17.93 12.94 2.17
C GLU A 214 -17.77 12.09 3.43
N LEU A 215 -18.32 10.88 3.45
CA LEU A 215 -18.32 10.02 4.62
C LEU A 215 -16.93 9.49 4.96
N MET A 216 -16.20 9.01 3.96
CA MET A 216 -14.86 8.44 4.15
C MET A 216 -13.85 9.46 4.67
N ASN A 217 -14.08 10.74 4.38
CA ASN A 217 -13.21 11.86 4.73
C ASN A 217 -13.84 12.79 5.80
N ASP A 218 -14.91 12.35 6.46
CA ASP A 218 -15.48 13.05 7.61
C ASP A 218 -14.73 12.66 8.89
N TYR A 219 -13.98 13.60 9.44
CA TYR A 219 -13.23 13.45 10.70
C TYR A 219 -13.81 14.36 11.79
N SER A 220 -15.10 14.65 11.70
CA SER A 220 -15.83 15.33 12.76
C SER A 220 -15.89 14.47 14.03
N PRO A 221 -16.05 15.09 15.20
CA PRO A 221 -16.21 14.34 16.45
C PRO A 221 -17.36 13.31 16.39
N ARG A 222 -18.43 13.64 15.66
CA ARG A 222 -19.59 12.75 15.47
C ARG A 222 -19.23 11.53 14.62
N ALA A 223 -18.52 11.72 13.51
CA ALA A 223 -18.08 10.61 12.64
C ALA A 223 -17.08 9.70 13.37
N MET A 224 -16.16 10.30 14.14
CA MET A 224 -15.22 9.56 14.99
C MET A 224 -15.90 8.72 16.06
N GLU A 225 -16.92 9.27 16.73
CA GLU A 225 -17.74 8.53 17.71
C GLU A 225 -18.50 7.37 17.06
N LEU A 226 -19.09 7.59 15.89
CA LEU A 226 -19.77 6.54 15.12
C LEU A 226 -18.80 5.44 14.70
N ALA A 227 -17.63 5.79 14.13
CA ALA A 227 -16.62 4.82 13.76
C ALA A 227 -16.17 3.96 14.96
N GLU A 228 -15.87 4.60 16.10
CA GLU A 228 -15.49 3.89 17.32
C GLU A 228 -16.60 2.95 17.79
N LYS A 229 -17.87 3.40 17.79
CA LYS A 229 -19.04 2.60 18.17
C LYS A 229 -19.18 1.36 17.29
N TYR A 230 -19.15 1.53 15.97
CA TYR A 230 -19.36 0.43 15.04
C TYR A 230 -18.17 -0.54 15.00
N LEU A 231 -16.93 -0.06 15.10
CA LEU A 231 -15.75 -0.92 15.17
C LEU A 231 -15.70 -1.73 16.48
N LYS A 232 -16.12 -1.15 17.61
CA LYS A 232 -16.29 -1.90 18.87
C LYS A 232 -17.38 -2.97 18.77
N ALA A 233 -18.46 -2.68 18.04
CA ALA A 233 -19.54 -3.66 17.81
C ALA A 233 -19.08 -4.79 16.84
N LEU A 234 -18.20 -4.49 15.89
CA LEU A 234 -17.63 -5.43 14.93
C LEU A 234 -16.61 -6.38 15.60
N LYS A 235 -15.80 -5.86 16.53
CA LYS A 235 -14.68 -6.56 17.15
C LYS A 235 -14.97 -7.99 17.63
N PRO A 236 -16.11 -8.31 18.29
CA PRO A 236 -16.43 -9.68 18.70
C PRO A 236 -16.61 -10.66 17.53
N ASN A 237 -16.88 -10.18 16.32
CA ASN A 237 -17.03 -10.99 15.13
C ASN A 237 -15.68 -11.30 14.45
N ILE A 238 -14.65 -10.49 14.71
CA ILE A 238 -13.36 -10.58 14.03
C ILE A 238 -12.51 -11.69 14.63
N ALA A 239 -12.00 -12.59 13.78
CA ALA A 239 -10.99 -13.59 14.12
C ALA A 239 -9.59 -12.97 14.25
N GLY A 240 -9.31 -11.90 13.51
CA GLY A 240 -8.03 -11.17 13.56
C GLY A 240 -8.01 -9.90 12.71
N TRP A 241 -7.19 -8.96 13.16
CA TRP A 241 -6.72 -7.83 12.35
C TRP A 241 -5.49 -8.30 11.57
N GLU A 242 -5.56 -8.27 10.26
CA GLU A 242 -4.55 -8.86 9.40
C GLU A 242 -3.84 -7.82 8.55
N ALA A 243 -2.52 -7.92 8.46
CA ALA A 243 -1.72 -7.12 7.52
C ALA A 243 -1.45 -7.92 6.24
N ASP A 244 -1.10 -9.22 6.37
CA ASP A 244 -0.70 -10.07 5.26
C ASP A 244 -1.18 -11.53 5.38
N PHE A 245 -1.35 -12.05 6.59
CA PHE A 245 -1.72 -13.45 6.83
C PHE A 245 -3.17 -13.79 6.39
N GLY A 246 -3.99 -12.80 6.06
CA GLY A 246 -5.38 -12.99 5.66
C GLY A 246 -5.52 -13.86 4.42
N LYS A 247 -4.63 -13.68 3.44
CA LYS A 247 -4.57 -14.48 2.21
C LYS A 247 -4.50 -15.98 2.53
N GLU A 248 -3.57 -16.38 3.38
CA GLU A 248 -3.36 -17.77 3.79
C GLU A 248 -4.53 -18.33 4.60
N MET A 249 -5.14 -17.51 5.47
CA MET A 249 -6.30 -17.92 6.27
C MET A 249 -7.52 -18.21 5.40
N MET A 250 -7.72 -17.46 4.33
CA MET A 250 -8.81 -17.66 3.36
C MET A 250 -8.58 -18.93 2.55
N THR A 251 -7.39 -19.13 1.99
CA THR A 251 -7.05 -20.32 1.18
C THR A 251 -7.13 -21.62 1.99
N LYS A 252 -6.88 -21.57 3.30
CA LYS A 252 -6.99 -22.71 4.23
C LYS A 252 -8.37 -22.89 4.88
N ASN A 253 -9.40 -22.19 4.43
CA ASN A 253 -10.77 -22.23 5.01
C ASN A 253 -10.81 -21.88 6.52
N LYS A 254 -9.83 -21.11 7.04
CA LYS A 254 -9.82 -20.69 8.44
C LYS A 254 -10.68 -19.46 8.68
N ALA A 255 -10.81 -18.59 7.67
CA ALA A 255 -11.75 -17.49 7.61
C ALA A 255 -12.69 -17.65 6.40
N TRP A 256 -13.82 -16.96 6.41
CA TRP A 256 -14.84 -16.99 5.36
C TRP A 256 -15.08 -15.63 4.74
N LEU A 257 -14.76 -14.59 5.45
CA LEU A 257 -14.85 -13.19 5.02
C LEU A 257 -13.54 -12.48 5.37
N ASN A 258 -13.03 -11.67 4.47
CA ASN A 258 -11.89 -10.79 4.71
C ASN A 258 -12.11 -9.43 4.03
N MET A 259 -12.18 -8.37 4.81
CA MET A 259 -12.07 -7.02 4.28
C MET A 259 -10.61 -6.80 3.87
N THR A 260 -10.35 -6.72 2.57
CA THR A 260 -8.99 -6.69 2.02
C THR A 260 -8.89 -5.83 0.76
N TRP A 261 -7.68 -5.65 0.26
CA TRP A 261 -7.39 -4.95 -1.00
C TRP A 261 -7.48 -5.91 -2.19
N SER A 262 -7.84 -5.37 -3.36
CA SER A 262 -8.11 -6.15 -4.58
C SER A 262 -6.94 -7.01 -5.03
N GLY A 263 -5.69 -6.56 -4.95
CA GLY A 263 -4.52 -7.34 -5.33
C GLY A 263 -4.29 -8.54 -4.40
N ASP A 264 -4.45 -8.36 -3.08
CA ASP A 264 -4.41 -9.48 -2.12
C ASP A 264 -5.52 -10.50 -2.38
N ALA A 265 -6.70 -10.01 -2.80
CA ALA A 265 -7.83 -10.88 -3.15
C ALA A 265 -7.51 -11.73 -4.37
N ILE A 266 -6.94 -11.17 -5.43
CA ILE A 266 -6.54 -11.89 -6.64
C ILE A 266 -5.56 -13.00 -6.30
N TRP A 267 -4.48 -12.66 -5.58
CA TRP A 267 -3.50 -13.65 -5.13
C TRP A 267 -4.15 -14.80 -4.34
N ALA A 268 -5.03 -14.45 -3.39
CA ALA A 268 -5.72 -15.44 -2.58
C ALA A 268 -6.67 -16.32 -3.41
N ILE A 269 -7.35 -15.79 -4.42
CA ILE A 269 -8.24 -16.52 -5.32
C ILE A 269 -7.43 -17.50 -6.17
N GLU A 270 -6.30 -17.07 -6.74
CA GLU A 270 -5.44 -17.93 -7.55
C GLU A 270 -4.90 -19.13 -6.72
N GLU A 271 -4.37 -18.88 -5.54
CA GLU A 271 -3.87 -19.91 -4.62
C GLU A 271 -5.01 -20.85 -4.14
N ALA A 272 -6.19 -20.27 -3.86
CA ALA A 272 -7.36 -21.04 -3.42
C ALA A 272 -7.87 -21.98 -4.51
N ASN A 273 -7.89 -21.54 -5.75
CA ASN A 273 -8.29 -22.35 -6.91
C ASN A 273 -7.38 -23.59 -7.05
N ALA A 274 -6.08 -23.46 -6.82
CA ALA A 274 -5.13 -24.57 -6.88
C ALA A 274 -5.41 -25.68 -5.84
N VAL A 275 -6.09 -25.34 -4.74
CA VAL A 275 -6.44 -26.29 -3.64
C VAL A 275 -7.96 -26.58 -3.57
N GLY A 276 -8.74 -26.12 -4.54
CA GLY A 276 -10.18 -26.41 -4.66
C GLY A 276 -11.04 -25.60 -3.68
N VAL A 277 -10.59 -24.43 -3.24
CA VAL A 277 -11.36 -23.47 -2.44
C VAL A 277 -11.92 -22.39 -3.36
N ASP A 278 -13.24 -22.20 -3.36
CA ASP A 278 -13.94 -21.24 -4.21
C ASP A 278 -14.05 -19.89 -3.47
N LEU A 279 -13.16 -18.97 -3.79
CA LEU A 279 -13.18 -17.59 -3.30
C LEU A 279 -13.62 -16.64 -4.40
N ASP A 280 -14.28 -15.54 -4.01
CA ASP A 280 -14.58 -14.41 -4.88
C ASP A 280 -14.44 -13.09 -4.10
N TYR A 281 -14.43 -11.98 -4.81
CA TYR A 281 -14.26 -10.64 -4.25
C TYR A 281 -15.32 -9.69 -4.79
N GLU A 282 -15.91 -8.91 -3.87
CA GLU A 282 -16.87 -7.87 -4.23
C GLU A 282 -16.56 -6.55 -3.52
N VAL A 283 -16.78 -5.45 -4.24
CA VAL A 283 -16.85 -4.11 -3.68
C VAL A 283 -18.32 -3.84 -3.31
N PRO A 284 -18.63 -3.65 -2.02
CA PRO A 284 -20.01 -3.45 -1.55
C PRO A 284 -20.77 -2.32 -2.25
N GLU A 285 -22.09 -2.46 -2.33
CA GLU A 285 -22.96 -1.49 -3.02
C GLU A 285 -22.98 -0.12 -2.34
N GLU A 286 -22.73 -0.07 -1.03
CA GLU A 286 -22.59 1.16 -0.27
C GLU A 286 -21.37 1.98 -0.68
N GLY A 287 -20.45 1.38 -1.42
CA GLY A 287 -19.19 1.99 -1.82
C GLY A 287 -18.02 1.65 -0.90
N SER A 288 -16.83 2.03 -1.30
CA SER A 288 -15.59 1.66 -0.63
C SER A 288 -14.45 2.63 -0.91
N ASN A 289 -13.27 2.31 -0.35
CA ASN A 289 -12.01 2.96 -0.71
C ASN A 289 -11.54 2.53 -2.11
N ILE A 290 -11.10 3.51 -2.89
CA ILE A 290 -10.27 3.34 -4.07
C ILE A 290 -8.94 4.05 -3.79
N TRP A 291 -7.85 3.29 -3.76
CA TRP A 291 -6.54 3.78 -3.34
C TRP A 291 -5.57 3.87 -4.53
N TYR A 292 -4.54 4.70 -4.37
CA TYR A 292 -3.53 4.98 -5.38
C TYR A 292 -2.17 5.12 -4.73
N ASP A 293 -1.24 4.21 -5.05
CA ASP A 293 0.16 4.37 -4.71
C ASP A 293 0.89 5.05 -5.85
N GLY A 294 1.81 5.95 -5.53
CA GLY A 294 2.46 6.74 -6.57
C GLY A 294 3.92 7.05 -6.28
N TRP A 295 4.71 7.04 -7.35
CA TRP A 295 6.11 7.45 -7.32
C TRP A 295 6.24 8.94 -7.10
N VAL A 296 7.05 9.33 -6.14
CA VAL A 296 7.40 10.72 -5.83
C VAL A 296 8.90 10.87 -5.61
N ILE A 297 9.42 12.09 -5.82
CA ILE A 297 10.81 12.46 -5.56
C ILE A 297 10.83 13.30 -4.27
N PRO A 298 11.37 12.79 -3.15
CA PRO A 298 11.46 13.55 -1.91
C PRO A 298 12.39 14.76 -2.04
N LYS A 299 12.12 15.80 -1.24
CA LYS A 299 12.87 17.06 -1.21
C LYS A 299 14.38 16.88 -1.00
N TYR A 300 14.79 15.84 -0.28
CA TYR A 300 16.20 15.59 0.06
C TYR A 300 16.89 14.62 -0.91
N ALA A 301 16.25 14.29 -2.03
CA ALA A 301 16.82 13.48 -3.09
C ALA A 301 18.15 14.08 -3.59
N ARG A 302 19.12 13.22 -3.84
CA ARG A 302 20.45 13.60 -4.34
C ARG A 302 20.61 13.34 -5.82
N ASN A 303 19.73 12.49 -6.38
CA ASN A 303 19.73 12.14 -7.78
C ASN A 303 18.31 12.25 -8.39
N PRO A 304 17.69 13.44 -8.40
CA PRO A 304 16.34 13.63 -8.90
C PRO A 304 16.21 13.39 -10.42
N GLU A 305 17.30 13.51 -11.17
CA GLU A 305 17.33 13.19 -12.60
C GLU A 305 17.12 11.68 -12.81
N ALA A 306 17.97 10.83 -12.21
CA ALA A 306 17.81 9.38 -12.31
C ALA A 306 16.48 8.91 -11.71
N ALA A 307 15.97 9.58 -10.68
CA ALA A 307 14.63 9.34 -10.12
C ALA A 307 13.54 9.59 -11.16
N SER A 308 13.64 10.67 -11.93
CA SER A 308 12.68 10.98 -13.02
C SER A 308 12.76 9.95 -14.16
N TYR A 309 13.97 9.53 -14.55
CA TYR A 309 14.15 8.43 -15.52
C TYR A 309 13.55 7.11 -15.01
N PHE A 310 13.72 6.79 -13.73
CA PHE A 310 13.14 5.59 -13.12
C PHE A 310 11.61 5.63 -13.17
N ILE A 311 11.01 6.75 -12.76
CA ILE A 311 9.55 6.93 -12.80
C ILE A 311 9.03 6.80 -14.23
N ASN A 312 9.73 7.40 -15.21
CA ASN A 312 9.37 7.27 -16.62
C ASN A 312 9.47 5.82 -17.12
N PHE A 313 10.55 5.11 -16.76
CA PHE A 313 10.76 3.71 -17.11
C PHE A 313 9.64 2.80 -16.55
N MET A 314 9.21 3.03 -15.31
CA MET A 314 8.12 2.28 -14.68
C MET A 314 6.76 2.47 -15.38
N CYS A 315 6.63 3.52 -16.22
CA CYS A 315 5.44 3.79 -17.03
C CYS A 315 5.47 3.14 -18.43
N ARG A 316 6.48 2.35 -18.75
CA ARG A 316 6.51 1.56 -19.99
C ARG A 316 5.49 0.43 -19.90
N PRO A 317 4.73 0.12 -20.97
CA PRO A 317 3.71 -0.93 -20.95
C PRO A 317 4.26 -2.31 -20.59
N ASP A 318 5.43 -2.69 -21.16
CA ASP A 318 6.09 -3.97 -20.89
C ASP A 318 6.53 -4.11 -19.41
N ILE A 319 7.01 -3.03 -18.81
CA ILE A 319 7.40 -2.99 -17.39
C ILE A 319 6.17 -2.99 -16.49
N ALA A 320 5.11 -2.27 -16.87
CA ALA A 320 3.85 -2.25 -16.14
C ALA A 320 3.23 -3.66 -16.07
N LEU A 321 3.18 -4.39 -17.19
CA LEU A 321 2.68 -5.78 -17.25
C LEU A 321 3.48 -6.69 -16.32
N ARG A 322 4.82 -6.68 -16.39
CA ARG A 322 5.67 -7.50 -15.49
C ARG A 322 5.43 -7.22 -14.01
N ASN A 323 5.25 -5.95 -13.65
CA ASN A 323 4.95 -5.59 -12.28
C ASN A 323 3.56 -6.06 -11.85
N MET A 324 2.55 -5.94 -12.73
CA MET A 324 1.19 -6.44 -12.48
C MET A 324 1.19 -7.95 -12.27
N ASP A 325 1.88 -8.70 -13.12
CA ASP A 325 1.95 -10.17 -13.04
C ASP A 325 2.68 -10.64 -11.77
N PHE A 326 3.63 -9.84 -11.27
CA PHE A 326 4.35 -10.15 -10.04
C PHE A 326 3.54 -9.86 -8.77
N CYS A 327 2.91 -8.68 -8.68
CA CYS A 327 2.30 -8.23 -7.43
C CYS A 327 0.76 -8.40 -7.39
N GLY A 328 0.12 -8.77 -8.50
CA GLY A 328 -1.35 -8.94 -8.60
C GLY A 328 -2.16 -7.63 -8.64
N TYR A 329 -1.52 -6.48 -8.40
CA TYR A 329 -2.18 -5.16 -8.46
C TYR A 329 -2.22 -4.59 -9.87
N VAL A 330 -3.06 -3.59 -10.09
CA VAL A 330 -3.27 -2.97 -11.40
C VAL A 330 -2.42 -1.74 -11.57
N SER A 331 -1.66 -1.69 -12.68
CA SER A 331 -0.90 -0.51 -13.06
C SER A 331 -1.83 0.64 -13.46
N SER A 332 -1.34 1.86 -13.24
CA SER A 332 -1.99 3.08 -13.72
C SER A 332 -1.92 3.30 -15.23
N ILE A 333 -1.21 2.44 -15.95
CA ILE A 333 -0.92 2.59 -17.38
C ILE A 333 -2.08 2.08 -18.22
N ALA A 334 -2.58 2.91 -19.13
CA ALA A 334 -3.70 2.62 -20.01
C ALA A 334 -3.28 2.73 -21.47
N THR A 335 -2.69 1.67 -21.99
CA THR A 335 -2.32 1.56 -23.39
C THR A 335 -3.05 0.40 -24.08
N PRO A 336 -3.17 0.42 -25.41
CA PRO A 336 -3.78 -0.70 -26.16
C PRO A 336 -3.10 -2.04 -25.86
N GLU A 337 -1.79 -2.07 -25.71
CA GLU A 337 -1.00 -3.27 -25.42
C GLU A 337 -1.42 -3.91 -24.10
N ILE A 338 -1.63 -3.09 -23.05
CA ILE A 338 -2.09 -3.59 -21.74
C ILE A 338 -3.53 -4.11 -21.86
N LEU A 339 -4.40 -3.40 -22.55
CA LEU A 339 -5.79 -3.84 -22.72
C LEU A 339 -5.84 -5.17 -23.47
N GLU A 340 -5.12 -5.31 -24.59
CA GLU A 340 -5.06 -6.54 -25.38
C GLU A 340 -4.56 -7.74 -24.57
N GLU A 341 -3.51 -7.54 -23.74
CA GLU A 341 -2.94 -8.60 -22.90
C GLU A 341 -3.88 -9.06 -21.77
N LYS A 342 -4.72 -8.15 -21.27
CA LYS A 342 -5.60 -8.43 -20.13
C LYS A 342 -7.02 -8.83 -20.50
N ILE A 343 -7.40 -8.80 -21.78
CA ILE A 343 -8.70 -9.33 -22.24
C ILE A 343 -8.71 -10.85 -22.06
N ASP A 344 -9.77 -11.35 -21.43
CA ASP A 344 -10.03 -12.77 -21.28
C ASP A 344 -11.43 -13.12 -21.83
N THR A 345 -11.45 -13.65 -23.05
CA THR A 345 -12.69 -14.02 -23.75
C THR A 345 -13.41 -15.25 -23.16
N THR A 346 -12.84 -15.89 -22.16
CA THR A 346 -13.47 -17.01 -21.43
C THR A 346 -14.46 -16.52 -20.37
N LEU A 347 -14.35 -15.25 -19.96
CA LEU A 347 -15.25 -14.64 -18.99
C LEU A 347 -16.66 -14.45 -19.59
N HIS A 348 -17.69 -14.62 -18.77
CA HIS A 348 -19.09 -14.51 -19.18
C HIS A 348 -19.72 -13.16 -18.80
N TYR A 349 -18.94 -12.16 -18.47
CA TYR A 349 -19.39 -10.81 -18.16
C TYR A 349 -18.54 -9.77 -18.90
N TYR A 350 -19.07 -8.56 -18.99
CA TYR A 350 -18.45 -7.41 -19.64
C TYR A 350 -18.38 -6.24 -18.67
N SER A 351 -17.29 -5.49 -18.73
CA SER A 351 -17.05 -4.29 -17.93
C SER A 351 -16.94 -3.05 -18.82
N ASP A 352 -17.49 -1.92 -18.38
CA ASP A 352 -17.20 -0.60 -18.97
C ASP A 352 -15.91 -0.04 -18.38
N LEU A 353 -14.85 -0.09 -19.17
CA LEU A 353 -13.52 0.46 -18.84
C LEU A 353 -13.19 1.69 -19.67
N SER A 354 -14.16 2.30 -20.33
CA SER A 354 -13.93 3.50 -21.14
C SER A 354 -13.46 4.70 -20.30
N TYR A 355 -13.70 4.68 -18.99
CA TYR A 355 -13.14 5.66 -18.04
C TYR A 355 -11.61 5.55 -17.89
N PHE A 356 -11.05 4.35 -18.10
CA PHE A 356 -9.63 4.06 -17.89
C PHE A 356 -8.87 4.00 -19.23
N PHE A 357 -9.29 3.14 -20.16
CA PHE A 357 -8.63 2.95 -21.46
C PHE A 357 -9.13 3.90 -22.56
N GLY A 358 -10.23 4.61 -22.32
CA GLY A 358 -10.81 5.53 -23.32
C GLY A 358 -11.88 4.91 -24.19
N PRO A 359 -12.31 5.63 -25.23
CA PRO A 359 -13.37 5.18 -26.13
C PRO A 359 -13.07 3.81 -26.79
N GLY A 360 -14.07 2.95 -26.84
CA GLY A 360 -13.94 1.58 -27.40
C GLY A 360 -13.71 0.49 -26.34
N ALA A 361 -13.46 0.87 -25.07
CA ALA A 361 -13.38 -0.06 -23.95
C ALA A 361 -14.64 -0.04 -23.06
N ASP A 362 -15.80 0.25 -23.65
CA ASP A 362 -17.09 0.34 -22.95
C ASP A 362 -17.77 -1.02 -22.74
N SER A 363 -17.24 -2.10 -23.36
CA SER A 363 -17.76 -3.46 -23.22
C SER A 363 -16.63 -4.47 -23.46
N VAL A 364 -15.82 -4.73 -22.45
CA VAL A 364 -14.68 -5.66 -22.54
C VAL A 364 -14.79 -6.80 -21.54
N GLN A 365 -14.34 -7.99 -21.93
CA GLN A 365 -14.22 -9.16 -21.07
C GLN A 365 -12.85 -9.12 -20.40
N ILE A 366 -12.83 -8.80 -19.11
CA ILE A 366 -11.61 -8.61 -18.33
C ILE A 366 -11.91 -8.91 -16.86
N ASP A 367 -10.92 -9.32 -16.10
CA ASP A 367 -11.08 -9.56 -14.68
C ASP A 367 -11.61 -8.31 -13.95
N LYS A 368 -12.82 -8.44 -13.33
CA LYS A 368 -13.54 -7.35 -12.65
C LYS A 368 -12.87 -6.89 -11.35
N ILE A 369 -11.98 -7.71 -10.78
CA ILE A 369 -11.27 -7.41 -9.55
C ILE A 369 -10.08 -6.52 -9.86
N GLN A 370 -9.33 -6.85 -10.94
CA GLN A 370 -8.26 -6.01 -11.45
C GLN A 370 -8.81 -4.71 -12.02
N TYR A 371 -9.77 -4.83 -12.96
CA TYR A 371 -10.35 -3.70 -13.66
C TYR A 371 -11.85 -3.59 -13.35
N PRO A 372 -12.22 -2.96 -12.23
CA PRO A 372 -13.62 -2.84 -11.86
C PRO A 372 -14.41 -2.03 -12.87
N ASP A 373 -15.68 -2.44 -13.09
CA ASP A 373 -16.62 -1.70 -13.93
C ASP A 373 -16.77 -0.24 -13.48
N ARG A 374 -17.04 0.66 -14.42
CA ARG A 374 -17.26 2.10 -14.14
C ARG A 374 -18.17 2.33 -12.94
N LYS A 375 -19.29 1.60 -12.84
CA LYS A 375 -20.26 1.74 -11.74
C LYS A 375 -19.65 1.43 -10.37
N VAL A 376 -18.69 0.51 -10.32
CA VAL A 376 -17.97 0.17 -9.09
C VAL A 376 -17.05 1.34 -8.70
N VAL A 377 -16.29 1.87 -9.65
CA VAL A 377 -15.36 2.98 -9.40
C VAL A 377 -16.11 4.25 -9.02
N GLU A 378 -17.27 4.52 -9.62
CA GLU A 378 -18.08 5.72 -9.33
C GLU A 378 -18.66 5.74 -7.91
N ARG A 379 -18.85 4.56 -7.28
CA ARG A 379 -19.27 4.46 -5.87
C ARG A 379 -18.12 4.38 -4.87
N CYS A 380 -16.87 4.49 -5.32
CA CYS A 380 -15.69 4.48 -4.45
C CYS A 380 -15.12 5.88 -4.26
N ALA A 381 -14.46 6.09 -3.13
CA ALA A 381 -13.79 7.35 -2.83
C ALA A 381 -12.36 7.13 -2.33
N MET A 382 -11.51 8.10 -2.60
CA MET A 382 -10.12 8.12 -2.17
C MET A 382 -10.01 8.65 -0.73
N ILE A 383 -9.21 7.99 0.09
CA ILE A 383 -8.87 8.48 1.43
C ILE A 383 -7.98 9.73 1.29
N ARG A 384 -8.29 10.76 2.10
CA ARG A 384 -7.53 12.00 2.17
C ARG A 384 -6.65 12.05 3.42
N ASP A 385 -5.72 12.97 3.42
CA ASP A 385 -4.91 13.22 4.60
C ASP A 385 -5.74 13.72 5.79
N PHE A 386 -5.69 13.00 6.91
CA PHE A 386 -6.39 13.35 8.15
C PHE A 386 -5.87 14.64 8.82
N GLY A 387 -4.73 15.16 8.35
CA GLY A 387 -4.12 16.36 8.93
C GLY A 387 -3.91 16.23 10.43
N ASP A 388 -4.35 17.23 11.17
CA ASP A 388 -4.23 17.28 12.63
C ASP A 388 -5.08 16.22 13.36
N LYS A 389 -6.08 15.64 12.67
CA LYS A 389 -6.95 14.60 13.23
C LYS A 389 -6.31 13.21 13.25
N THR A 390 -5.16 13.03 12.62
CA THR A 390 -4.45 11.73 12.57
C THR A 390 -4.25 11.13 13.97
N LYS A 391 -3.87 11.94 14.96
CA LYS A 391 -3.66 11.47 16.33
C LYS A 391 -4.96 10.97 16.97
N GLU A 392 -6.05 11.73 16.83
CA GLU A 392 -7.36 11.38 17.41
C GLU A 392 -7.87 10.04 16.84
N VAL A 393 -7.74 9.83 15.52
CA VAL A 393 -8.14 8.57 14.87
C VAL A 393 -7.23 7.40 15.29
N LEU A 394 -5.92 7.61 15.42
CA LEU A 394 -4.99 6.61 15.95
C LEU A 394 -5.28 6.24 17.41
N ASP A 395 -5.69 7.20 18.23
CA ASP A 395 -6.08 6.95 19.62
C ASP A 395 -7.36 6.09 19.69
N ILE A 396 -8.33 6.32 18.78
CA ILE A 396 -9.52 5.46 18.63
C ILE A 396 -9.10 4.05 18.24
N TRP A 397 -8.25 3.92 17.21
CA TRP A 397 -7.74 2.62 16.74
C TRP A 397 -7.05 1.83 17.84
N SER A 398 -6.20 2.51 18.61
CA SER A 398 -5.50 1.95 19.77
C SER A 398 -6.48 1.41 20.82
N ARG A 399 -7.56 2.16 21.14
CA ARG A 399 -8.59 1.70 22.07
C ARG A 399 -9.35 0.48 21.53
N ILE A 400 -9.69 0.47 20.25
CA ILE A 400 -10.36 -0.67 19.62
C ILE A 400 -9.49 -1.93 19.70
N LYS A 401 -8.19 -1.81 19.38
CA LYS A 401 -7.25 -2.96 19.43
C LYS A 401 -6.90 -3.34 20.88
N GLY A 402 -6.66 -2.38 21.74
CA GLY A 402 -6.17 -2.57 23.12
C GLY A 402 -7.13 -3.30 24.04
N ASP A 403 -8.45 -3.17 23.84
CA ASP A 403 -9.45 -3.90 24.64
C ASP A 403 -9.37 -5.45 24.50
N ASN A 404 -8.47 -5.98 23.66
CA ASN A 404 -8.20 -7.43 23.54
C ASN A 404 -7.19 -7.95 24.54
N LEU A 405 -6.46 -7.08 25.24
CA LEU A 405 -5.68 -7.51 26.40
C LEU A 405 -6.67 -7.75 27.54
N GLY A 406 -7.31 -8.92 27.55
CA GLY A 406 -8.16 -9.33 28.65
C GLY A 406 -7.40 -9.15 29.97
N VAL A 407 -8.10 -8.73 31.02
CA VAL A 407 -7.55 -8.50 32.36
C VAL A 407 -6.61 -9.64 32.80
N GLY A 408 -6.85 -10.86 32.34
CA GLY A 408 -6.00 -12.03 32.58
C GLY A 408 -4.60 -11.95 31.97
N ILE A 409 -4.44 -11.41 30.73
CA ILE A 409 -3.12 -11.27 30.09
C ILE A 409 -2.35 -10.12 30.74
N THR A 410 -3.03 -9.02 31.08
CA THR A 410 -2.41 -7.92 31.82
C THR A 410 -1.89 -8.38 33.18
N ILE A 411 -2.69 -9.17 33.92
CA ILE A 411 -2.27 -9.77 35.20
C ILE A 411 -1.10 -10.74 34.97
N LEU A 412 -1.11 -11.56 33.91
CA LEU A 412 -0.03 -12.47 33.59
C LEU A 412 1.28 -11.74 33.29
N ILE A 413 1.23 -10.64 32.54
CA ILE A 413 2.41 -9.79 32.25
C ILE A 413 2.94 -9.19 33.56
N PHE A 414 2.08 -8.65 34.43
CA PHE A 414 2.49 -8.13 35.72
C PHE A 414 3.11 -9.19 36.63
N VAL A 415 2.55 -10.41 36.64
CA VAL A 415 3.10 -11.53 37.40
C VAL A 415 4.47 -11.95 36.86
N VAL A 416 4.63 -12.05 35.53
CA VAL A 416 5.91 -12.41 34.91
C VAL A 416 6.98 -11.34 35.22
N VAL A 417 6.64 -10.06 35.07
CA VAL A 417 7.56 -8.94 35.38
C VAL A 417 7.95 -8.95 36.86
N ALA A 418 6.98 -9.18 37.77
CA ALA A 418 7.24 -9.27 39.21
C ALA A 418 8.10 -10.50 39.59
N LEU A 419 7.96 -11.60 38.85
CA LEU A 419 8.81 -12.80 39.06
C LEU A 419 10.23 -12.57 38.52
N MET A 420 10.38 -11.85 37.40
CA MET A 420 11.68 -11.51 36.82
C MET A 420 12.45 -10.55 37.74
N SER A 421 11.80 -9.50 38.27
CA SER A 421 12.43 -8.56 39.21
C SER A 421 12.87 -9.24 40.51
N ARG A 422 12.08 -10.20 41.04
CA ARG A 422 12.49 -11.00 42.21
C ARG A 422 13.65 -11.95 41.93
N SER A 423 13.85 -12.37 40.70
CA SER A 423 14.98 -13.23 40.34
C SER A 423 16.31 -12.44 40.20
N GLU A 424 16.23 -11.17 39.90
CA GLU A 424 17.40 -10.29 39.88
C GLU A 424 17.85 -9.84 41.28
N GLU A 425 16.92 -9.67 42.21
CA GLU A 425 17.27 -9.38 43.65
C GLU A 425 17.91 -10.58 44.39
N ARG A 426 17.87 -11.79 43.83
CA ARG A 426 18.47 -13.00 44.41
C ARG A 426 19.80 -13.41 43.77
N ARG A 427 20.34 -12.62 42.86
CA ARG A 427 21.69 -12.76 42.28
C ARG A 427 22.62 -11.68 42.81
#